data_56f67df468900f43467ce2eb3c8ea1ae
#
_entry.id   56f67df468900f43467ce2eb3c8ea1ae
#
_cell.length_a   1.000
_cell.length_b   1.000
_cell.length_c   1.000
_cell.angle_alpha   90.00
_cell.angle_beta   90.00
_cell.angle_gamma   90.00
#
_symmetry.space_group_name_H-M   'P 1'
#
loop_
_entity.id
_entity.type
_entity.pdbx_description
1 polymer ?
#
loop_
_entity_poly.entity_id
_entity_poly.type
_entity_poly.pdbx_seq_one_letter_code
_entity_poly.pdbx_strand_id
1 'polypeptide(L)'
;MSYTFVLVHGSWHDNQAWRPVIDRLEQNGHRAFAPTVAGHAANDKKDISHADCVQSVVDFIKTSDLRDFVLVGHSFGGTVIQAVTEQVPDLIRRLVFWNAFVLLDGQCLEDNVPPHYRELFAHLAQPDGGLMLPYPVWRDAFIGDADGALARRAYDILSPTPRRSHTDKVSLPTFFSRQIPKSYLNCTEDIALPPGPEWGWHPRMSSRLGLYRLVQMPGSHEVIFTNPQLLADKLVEAGRD
;
A
#
# COMPACT_ATOMS: atom_id res chain seq x y z
N MET A 1 15.11 -8.29 18.63
CA MET A 1 15.45 -8.81 17.28
C MET A 1 15.41 -7.64 16.31
N SER A 2 16.33 -7.60 15.35
CA SER A 2 16.33 -6.62 14.26
C SER A 2 15.62 -7.22 13.04
N TYR A 3 14.75 -6.47 12.37
CA TYR A 3 14.09 -6.85 11.13
C TYR A 3 14.51 -5.92 10.01
N THR A 4 14.43 -6.42 8.78
CA THR A 4 14.53 -5.61 7.56
C THR A 4 13.13 -5.44 6.98
N PHE A 5 12.72 -4.21 6.69
CA PHE A 5 11.44 -3.89 6.08
C PHE A 5 11.64 -3.37 4.66
N VAL A 6 10.77 -3.79 3.75
CA VAL A 6 10.59 -3.20 2.42
C VAL A 6 9.18 -2.65 2.36
N LEU A 7 9.05 -1.33 2.20
CA LEU A 7 7.81 -0.58 2.39
C LEU A 7 7.30 -0.07 1.04
N VAL A 8 6.19 -0.63 0.56
CA VAL A 8 5.56 -0.28 -0.71
C VAL A 8 4.38 0.66 -0.43
N HIS A 9 4.45 1.86 -0.99
CA HIS A 9 3.47 2.92 -0.78
C HIS A 9 2.13 2.68 -1.49
N GLY A 10 1.11 3.45 -1.12
CA GLY A 10 -0.21 3.50 -1.75
C GLY A 10 -0.24 4.36 -3.02
N SER A 11 -1.42 4.50 -3.61
CA SER A 11 -1.64 5.41 -4.73
C SER A 11 -1.30 6.85 -4.35
N TRP A 12 -0.89 7.64 -5.35
CA TRP A 12 -0.54 9.07 -5.23
C TRP A 12 0.71 9.38 -4.41
N HIS A 13 1.32 8.40 -3.76
CA HIS A 13 2.52 8.55 -2.93
C HIS A 13 3.78 8.10 -3.68
N ASP A 14 4.92 8.47 -3.13
CA ASP A 14 6.24 7.93 -3.44
C ASP A 14 6.95 7.50 -2.14
N ASN A 15 8.25 7.22 -2.23
CA ASN A 15 9.04 6.77 -1.07
C ASN A 15 9.13 7.82 0.06
N GLN A 16 8.94 9.11 -0.25
CA GLN A 16 9.07 10.19 0.74
C GLN A 16 8.02 10.10 1.84
N ALA A 17 6.82 9.58 1.52
CA ALA A 17 5.78 9.36 2.52
C ALA A 17 6.23 8.48 3.69
N TRP A 18 7.15 7.54 3.43
CA TRP A 18 7.66 6.62 4.42
C TRP A 18 8.75 7.19 5.35
N ARG A 19 9.31 8.37 5.04
CA ARG A 19 10.48 8.87 5.76
C ARG A 19 10.31 8.90 7.30
N PRO A 20 9.21 9.45 7.86
CA PRO A 20 9.03 9.47 9.31
C PRO A 20 8.91 8.06 9.94
N VAL A 21 8.33 7.11 9.20
CA VAL A 21 8.21 5.70 9.62
C VAL A 21 9.57 5.02 9.59
N ILE A 22 10.37 5.24 8.53
CA ILE A 22 11.73 4.72 8.40
C ILE A 22 12.58 5.20 9.57
N ASP A 23 12.57 6.51 9.84
CA ASP A 23 13.34 7.10 10.94
C ASP A 23 13.01 6.43 12.29
N ARG A 24 11.72 6.14 12.54
CA ARG A 24 11.29 5.45 13.75
C ARG A 24 11.72 3.98 13.78
N LEU A 25 11.61 3.26 12.66
CA LEU A 25 12.06 1.88 12.57
C LEU A 25 13.57 1.76 12.81
N GLU A 26 14.36 2.68 12.24
CA GLU A 26 15.82 2.72 12.41
C GLU A 26 16.21 3.07 13.85
N GLN A 27 15.52 4.02 14.49
CA GLN A 27 15.70 4.32 15.93
C GLN A 27 15.43 3.10 16.82
N ASN A 28 14.52 2.22 16.42
CA ASN A 28 14.21 0.98 17.12
C ASN A 28 15.17 -0.18 16.75
N GLY A 29 16.23 0.09 15.97
CA GLY A 29 17.25 -0.90 15.59
C GLY A 29 16.87 -1.83 14.44
N HIS A 30 15.88 -1.46 13.64
CA HIS A 30 15.49 -2.14 12.41
C HIS A 30 16.16 -1.51 11.19
N ARG A 31 16.08 -2.18 10.04
CA ARG A 31 16.45 -1.62 8.73
C ARG A 31 15.18 -1.42 7.92
N ALA A 32 15.06 -0.31 7.22
CA ALA A 32 13.87 -0.05 6.39
C ALA A 32 14.26 0.56 5.03
N PHE A 33 13.61 0.08 3.99
CA PHE A 33 13.80 0.51 2.62
C PHE A 33 12.43 0.79 1.99
N ALA A 34 12.31 1.89 1.27
CA ALA A 34 11.09 2.24 0.56
C ALA A 34 11.44 2.60 -0.89
N PRO A 35 11.20 1.71 -1.86
CA PRO A 35 11.30 2.09 -3.27
C PRO A 35 10.14 3.02 -3.65
N THR A 36 10.39 3.96 -4.57
CA THR A 36 9.29 4.57 -5.34
C THR A 36 8.87 3.60 -6.43
N VAL A 37 7.60 3.23 -6.45
CA VAL A 37 7.02 2.37 -7.48
C VAL A 37 7.00 3.11 -8.81
N ALA A 38 7.36 2.44 -9.90
CA ALA A 38 7.41 3.05 -11.23
C ALA A 38 6.11 3.81 -11.57
N GLY A 39 6.24 4.99 -12.17
CA GLY A 39 5.13 5.86 -12.52
C GLY A 39 4.59 6.73 -11.38
N HIS A 40 5.09 6.59 -10.14
CA HIS A 40 4.56 7.30 -8.98
C HIS A 40 5.38 8.53 -8.57
N ALA A 41 6.63 8.69 -9.00
CA ALA A 41 7.32 9.95 -8.80
C ALA A 41 6.66 11.09 -9.62
N ALA A 42 6.78 12.32 -9.13
CA ALA A 42 6.11 13.49 -9.71
C ALA A 42 6.37 13.68 -11.21
N ASN A 43 7.60 13.40 -11.66
CA ASN A 43 8.04 13.59 -13.06
C ASN A 43 8.01 12.29 -13.89
N ASP A 44 7.49 11.19 -13.33
CA ASP A 44 7.41 9.93 -14.06
C ASP A 44 6.34 9.98 -15.15
N LYS A 45 6.58 9.19 -16.22
CA LYS A 45 5.52 8.87 -17.17
C LYS A 45 4.40 8.13 -16.47
N LYS A 46 3.15 8.45 -16.81
CA LYS A 46 1.96 7.86 -16.20
C LYS A 46 1.35 6.71 -17.01
N ASP A 47 1.77 6.49 -18.24
CA ASP A 47 1.40 5.29 -19.02
C ASP A 47 2.28 4.10 -18.62
N ILE A 48 2.07 3.64 -17.37
CA ILE A 48 2.80 2.55 -16.72
C ILE A 48 1.79 1.48 -16.31
N SER A 49 2.06 0.22 -16.66
CA SER A 49 1.21 -0.91 -16.31
C SER A 49 1.40 -1.33 -14.83
N HIS A 50 0.43 -2.10 -14.30
CA HIS A 50 0.60 -2.74 -12.99
C HIS A 50 1.84 -3.67 -12.96
N ALA A 51 2.11 -4.36 -14.07
CA ALA A 51 3.29 -5.22 -14.18
C ALA A 51 4.61 -4.43 -14.09
N ASP A 52 4.68 -3.24 -14.69
CA ASP A 52 5.84 -2.36 -14.57
C ASP A 52 6.03 -1.87 -13.11
N CYS A 53 4.94 -1.57 -12.42
CA CYS A 53 4.96 -1.24 -10.99
C CYS A 53 5.58 -2.39 -10.17
N VAL A 54 5.13 -3.61 -10.41
CA VAL A 54 5.64 -4.82 -9.74
C VAL A 54 7.12 -5.02 -10.05
N GLN A 55 7.49 -4.95 -11.34
CA GLN A 55 8.87 -5.16 -11.77
C GLN A 55 9.84 -4.17 -11.13
N SER A 56 9.45 -2.90 -10.98
CA SER A 56 10.28 -1.89 -10.33
C SER A 56 10.62 -2.23 -8.87
N VAL A 57 9.67 -2.82 -8.14
CA VAL A 57 9.90 -3.27 -6.75
C VAL A 57 10.77 -4.53 -6.72
N VAL A 58 10.56 -5.48 -7.63
CA VAL A 58 11.39 -6.68 -7.77
C VAL A 58 12.83 -6.32 -8.09
N ASP A 59 13.04 -5.39 -9.02
CA ASP A 59 14.38 -4.93 -9.42
C ASP A 59 15.08 -4.22 -8.26
N PHE A 60 14.36 -3.38 -7.50
CA PHE A 60 14.88 -2.76 -6.30
C PHE A 60 15.35 -3.80 -5.27
N ILE A 61 14.52 -4.82 -4.98
CA ILE A 61 14.84 -5.89 -4.03
C ILE A 61 16.12 -6.62 -4.46
N LYS A 62 16.21 -7.00 -5.75
CA LYS A 62 17.35 -7.73 -6.31
C LYS A 62 18.62 -6.89 -6.33
N THR A 63 18.53 -5.64 -6.79
CA THR A 63 19.68 -4.73 -6.90
C THR A 63 20.24 -4.36 -5.53
N SER A 64 19.37 -4.27 -4.51
CA SER A 64 19.77 -3.99 -3.12
C SER A 64 20.19 -5.27 -2.35
N ASP A 65 20.20 -6.44 -2.98
CA ASP A 65 20.49 -7.76 -2.39
C ASP A 65 19.73 -8.02 -1.08
N LEU A 66 18.44 -7.66 -1.04
CA LEU A 66 17.60 -7.80 0.15
C LEU A 66 17.07 -9.21 0.29
N ARG A 67 17.20 -9.77 1.50
CA ARG A 67 16.78 -11.13 1.86
C ARG A 67 16.19 -11.14 3.26
N ASP A 68 15.31 -12.11 3.52
CA ASP A 68 14.67 -12.31 4.84
C ASP A 68 14.03 -11.03 5.39
N PHE A 69 13.26 -10.35 4.55
CA PHE A 69 12.62 -9.08 4.88
C PHE A 69 11.10 -9.21 5.07
N VAL A 70 10.56 -8.29 5.85
CA VAL A 70 9.12 -8.05 5.95
C VAL A 70 8.71 -7.13 4.80
N LEU A 71 7.86 -7.64 3.91
CA LEU A 71 7.33 -6.86 2.78
C LEU A 71 5.98 -6.25 3.17
N VAL A 72 5.93 -4.93 3.22
CA VAL A 72 4.75 -4.15 3.63
C VAL A 72 4.13 -3.48 2.41
N GLY A 73 2.81 -3.61 2.25
CA GLY A 73 2.05 -2.89 1.23
C GLY A 73 0.94 -2.07 1.86
N HIS A 74 0.92 -0.77 1.57
CA HIS A 74 -0.14 0.15 1.94
C HIS A 74 -1.13 0.30 0.79
N SER A 75 -2.44 0.18 1.05
CA SER A 75 -3.47 0.51 0.06
C SER A 75 -3.26 -0.23 -1.27
N PHE A 76 -3.06 0.50 -2.38
CA PHE A 76 -2.65 -0.03 -3.68
C PHE A 76 -1.39 -0.93 -3.57
N GLY A 77 -0.45 -0.57 -2.71
CA GLY A 77 0.78 -1.36 -2.49
C GLY A 77 0.51 -2.82 -2.13
N GLY A 78 -0.68 -3.15 -1.59
CA GLY A 78 -1.11 -4.52 -1.35
C GLY A 78 -1.19 -5.35 -2.63
N THR A 79 -1.66 -4.76 -3.74
CA THR A 79 -1.73 -5.43 -5.04
C THR A 79 -0.34 -5.70 -5.61
N VAL A 80 0.59 -4.76 -5.37
CA VAL A 80 1.99 -4.88 -5.80
C VAL A 80 2.69 -5.98 -5.04
N ILE A 81 2.60 -6.00 -3.69
CA ILE A 81 3.30 -7.02 -2.88
C ILE A 81 2.78 -8.44 -3.13
N GLN A 82 1.49 -8.61 -3.49
CA GLN A 82 0.98 -9.90 -3.92
C GLN A 82 1.71 -10.40 -5.17
N ALA A 83 1.84 -9.56 -6.20
CA ALA A 83 2.48 -9.94 -7.45
C ALA A 83 4.02 -10.03 -7.33
N VAL A 84 4.66 -9.21 -6.46
CA VAL A 84 6.08 -9.37 -6.10
C VAL A 84 6.32 -10.75 -5.47
N THR A 85 5.38 -11.25 -4.66
CA THR A 85 5.47 -12.58 -4.04
C THR A 85 5.49 -13.71 -5.07
N GLU A 86 4.88 -13.54 -6.24
CA GLU A 86 4.96 -14.53 -7.33
C GLU A 86 6.39 -14.68 -7.89
N GLN A 87 7.19 -13.59 -7.84
CA GLN A 87 8.51 -13.54 -8.47
C GLN A 87 9.68 -13.82 -7.50
N VAL A 88 9.56 -13.41 -6.24
CA VAL A 88 10.67 -13.53 -5.26
C VAL A 88 10.21 -14.06 -3.89
N PRO A 89 9.41 -15.16 -3.85
CA PRO A 89 8.81 -15.65 -2.61
C PRO A 89 9.83 -16.05 -1.56
N ASP A 90 10.96 -16.62 -1.96
CA ASP A 90 11.98 -17.16 -1.07
C ASP A 90 12.82 -16.06 -0.37
N LEU A 91 12.66 -14.81 -0.79
CA LEU A 91 13.33 -13.66 -0.17
C LEU A 91 12.48 -13.03 0.94
N ILE A 92 11.18 -13.37 1.00
CA ILE A 92 10.17 -12.73 1.86
C ILE A 92 9.99 -13.54 3.14
N ARG A 93 10.28 -12.91 4.29
CA ARG A 93 10.04 -13.47 5.62
C ARG A 93 8.56 -13.46 5.98
N ARG A 94 7.88 -12.34 5.75
CA ARG A 94 6.47 -12.09 6.09
C ARG A 94 5.88 -11.01 5.19
N LEU A 95 4.60 -11.13 4.89
CA LEU A 95 3.81 -10.09 4.23
C LEU A 95 2.99 -9.32 5.27
N VAL A 96 2.97 -7.99 5.15
CA VAL A 96 2.11 -7.11 5.96
C VAL A 96 1.26 -6.27 5.01
N PHE A 97 -0.04 -6.45 5.08
CA PHE A 97 -1.04 -5.65 4.37
C PHE A 97 -1.56 -4.58 5.34
N TRP A 98 -1.20 -3.33 5.11
CA TRP A 98 -1.67 -2.21 5.91
C TRP A 98 -2.78 -1.46 5.17
N ASN A 99 -4.03 -1.56 5.67
CA ASN A 99 -5.25 -1.06 5.02
C ASN A 99 -5.16 -1.20 3.51
N ALA A 100 -4.92 -2.42 3.05
CA ALA A 100 -4.46 -2.69 1.70
C ALA A 100 -5.39 -3.65 0.97
N PHE A 101 -5.43 -3.49 -0.35
CA PHE A 101 -6.14 -4.40 -1.23
C PHE A 101 -5.48 -5.78 -1.22
N VAL A 102 -6.32 -6.81 -1.12
CA VAL A 102 -5.96 -8.21 -1.35
C VAL A 102 -6.83 -8.69 -2.51
N LEU A 103 -6.26 -8.73 -3.70
CA LEU A 103 -6.97 -9.11 -4.92
C LEU A 103 -7.03 -10.62 -5.06
N LEU A 104 -8.11 -11.13 -5.66
CA LEU A 104 -8.17 -12.48 -6.18
C LEU A 104 -7.49 -12.54 -7.55
N ASP A 105 -7.06 -13.72 -7.97
CA ASP A 105 -6.45 -13.92 -9.28
C ASP A 105 -7.38 -13.43 -10.40
N GLY A 106 -6.84 -12.69 -11.36
CA GLY A 106 -7.58 -12.09 -12.47
C GLY A 106 -8.40 -10.83 -12.12
N GLN A 107 -8.34 -10.33 -10.87
CA GLN A 107 -8.94 -9.05 -10.50
C GLN A 107 -8.00 -7.87 -10.74
N CYS A 108 -8.56 -6.67 -10.80
CA CYS A 108 -7.82 -5.41 -10.66
C CYS A 108 -8.29 -4.65 -9.41
N LEU A 109 -7.60 -3.55 -9.06
CA LEU A 109 -7.97 -2.74 -7.91
C LEU A 109 -9.41 -2.22 -8.05
N GLU A 110 -9.81 -1.73 -9.22
CA GLU A 110 -11.14 -1.15 -9.46
C GLU A 110 -12.28 -2.16 -9.38
N ASP A 111 -12.03 -3.46 -9.51
CA ASP A 111 -13.03 -4.50 -9.20
C ASP A 111 -13.39 -4.50 -7.70
N ASN A 112 -12.58 -3.85 -6.86
CA ASN A 112 -12.66 -3.91 -5.40
C ASN A 112 -13.02 -2.58 -4.73
N VAL A 113 -13.39 -1.56 -5.51
CA VAL A 113 -13.91 -0.28 -5.00
C VAL A 113 -15.38 -0.10 -5.36
N PRO A 114 -16.14 0.71 -4.59
CA PRO A 114 -17.54 1.00 -4.89
C PRO A 114 -17.74 1.59 -6.29
N PRO A 115 -18.93 1.43 -6.91
CA PRO A 115 -19.21 1.95 -8.24
C PRO A 115 -18.91 3.44 -8.40
N HIS A 116 -19.25 4.28 -7.42
CA HIS A 116 -18.99 5.71 -7.46
C HIS A 116 -17.50 6.07 -7.50
N TYR A 117 -16.61 5.25 -6.91
CA TYR A 117 -15.16 5.45 -7.05
C TYR A 117 -14.67 5.09 -8.45
N ARG A 118 -15.22 4.04 -9.08
CA ARG A 118 -14.87 3.69 -10.47
C ARG A 118 -15.27 4.81 -11.44
N GLU A 119 -16.47 5.37 -11.25
CA GLU A 119 -16.96 6.50 -12.03
C GLU A 119 -16.08 7.76 -11.81
N LEU A 120 -15.73 8.05 -10.56
CA LEU A 120 -14.84 9.14 -10.21
C LEU A 120 -13.47 8.97 -10.86
N PHE A 121 -12.85 7.80 -10.74
CA PHE A 121 -11.53 7.52 -11.31
C PHE A 121 -11.56 7.60 -12.85
N ALA A 122 -12.62 7.11 -13.49
CA ALA A 122 -12.79 7.25 -14.92
C ALA A 122 -12.89 8.72 -15.37
N HIS A 123 -13.59 9.55 -14.57
CA HIS A 123 -13.73 10.99 -14.85
C HIS A 123 -12.43 11.78 -14.62
N LEU A 124 -11.62 11.37 -13.64
CA LEU A 124 -10.38 12.04 -13.25
C LEU A 124 -9.17 11.60 -14.07
N ALA A 125 -9.31 10.54 -14.89
CA ALA A 125 -8.22 10.03 -15.71
C ALA A 125 -7.73 11.11 -16.71
N GLN A 126 -6.42 11.32 -16.75
CA GLN A 126 -5.79 12.29 -17.62
C GLN A 126 -5.33 11.65 -18.94
N PRO A 127 -5.19 12.43 -20.04
CA PRO A 127 -4.71 11.91 -21.32
C PRO A 127 -3.32 11.26 -21.29
N ASP A 128 -2.48 11.66 -20.34
CA ASP A 128 -1.13 11.10 -20.13
C ASP A 128 -1.13 9.79 -19.34
N GLY A 129 -2.32 9.30 -18.93
CA GLY A 129 -2.49 8.10 -18.11
C GLY A 129 -2.47 8.35 -16.60
N GLY A 130 -2.31 9.59 -16.17
CA GLY A 130 -2.30 9.98 -14.75
C GLY A 130 -3.71 10.01 -14.14
N LEU A 131 -3.78 9.78 -12.85
CA LEU A 131 -5.00 9.87 -12.04
C LEU A 131 -4.69 10.56 -10.73
N MET A 132 -5.35 11.68 -10.44
CA MET A 132 -5.18 12.44 -9.18
C MET A 132 -6.53 12.71 -8.52
N LEU A 133 -6.63 12.45 -7.22
CA LEU A 133 -7.83 12.80 -6.45
C LEU A 133 -7.90 14.32 -6.19
N PRO A 134 -9.11 14.91 -6.23
CA PRO A 134 -9.32 16.28 -5.74
C PRO A 134 -9.08 16.37 -4.23
N TYR A 135 -8.50 17.49 -3.78
CA TYR A 135 -8.24 17.72 -2.36
C TYR A 135 -9.44 17.47 -1.43
N PRO A 136 -10.67 17.92 -1.73
CA PRO A 136 -11.81 17.64 -0.83
C PRO A 136 -12.04 16.14 -0.62
N VAL A 137 -11.99 15.34 -1.69
CA VAL A 137 -12.18 13.87 -1.59
C VAL A 137 -11.07 13.24 -0.75
N TRP A 138 -9.82 13.63 -1.01
CA TRP A 138 -8.68 13.11 -0.27
C TRP A 138 -8.73 13.51 1.20
N ARG A 139 -9.06 14.79 1.48
CA ARG A 139 -9.19 15.33 2.84
C ARG A 139 -10.25 14.59 3.66
N ASP A 140 -11.42 14.38 3.07
CA ASP A 140 -12.55 13.85 3.82
C ASP A 140 -12.51 12.32 3.98
N ALA A 141 -12.06 11.60 2.95
CA ALA A 141 -12.08 10.14 2.96
C ALA A 141 -10.77 9.49 3.42
N PHE A 142 -9.61 10.13 3.18
CA PHE A 142 -8.30 9.49 3.40
C PHE A 142 -7.57 9.99 4.65
N ILE A 143 -7.63 11.29 4.96
CA ILE A 143 -6.86 11.90 6.06
C ILE A 143 -7.77 12.66 7.06
N GLY A 144 -8.94 12.12 7.33
CA GLY A 144 -9.96 12.77 8.19
C GLY A 144 -9.51 13.09 9.61
N ASP A 145 -8.50 12.41 10.13
CA ASP A 145 -7.91 12.59 11.46
C ASP A 145 -6.85 13.70 11.56
N ALA A 146 -6.43 14.31 10.43
CA ALA A 146 -5.51 15.45 10.43
C ALA A 146 -6.22 16.79 10.64
N ASP A 147 -5.50 17.79 11.17
CA ASP A 147 -5.93 19.17 11.03
C ASP A 147 -5.81 19.65 9.57
N GLY A 148 -6.46 20.79 9.26
CA GLY A 148 -6.48 21.29 7.88
C GLY A 148 -5.10 21.67 7.33
N ALA A 149 -4.18 22.12 8.18
CA ALA A 149 -2.83 22.51 7.78
C ALA A 149 -1.98 21.28 7.45
N LEU A 150 -2.05 20.23 8.28
CA LEU A 150 -1.36 18.95 8.01
C LEU A 150 -1.95 18.28 6.77
N ALA A 151 -3.27 18.18 6.66
CA ALA A 151 -3.93 17.62 5.49
C ALA A 151 -3.51 18.31 4.20
N ARG A 152 -3.39 19.63 4.21
CA ARG A 152 -2.95 20.40 3.03
C ARG A 152 -1.49 20.10 2.68
N ARG A 153 -0.57 20.15 3.66
CA ARG A 153 0.84 19.81 3.43
C ARG A 153 1.02 18.39 2.89
N ALA A 154 0.28 17.43 3.45
CA ALA A 154 0.33 16.04 3.00
C ALA A 154 -0.21 15.89 1.56
N TYR A 155 -1.27 16.63 1.21
CA TYR A 155 -1.80 16.62 -0.16
C TYR A 155 -0.82 17.24 -1.17
N ASP A 156 -0.12 18.32 -0.79
CA ASP A 156 0.77 19.06 -1.69
C ASP A 156 2.01 18.25 -2.14
N ILE A 157 2.32 17.14 -1.45
CA ILE A 157 3.40 16.22 -1.86
C ILE A 157 2.91 15.01 -2.65
N LEU A 158 1.61 14.87 -2.88
CA LEU A 158 1.07 13.79 -3.69
C LEU A 158 1.36 14.00 -5.17
N SER A 159 1.45 12.93 -5.92
CA SER A 159 1.58 12.93 -7.36
C SER A 159 0.52 12.03 -8.01
N PRO A 160 0.15 12.28 -9.30
CA PRO A 160 -0.76 11.38 -10.00
C PRO A 160 -0.25 9.94 -10.02
N THR A 161 -1.14 8.98 -9.76
CA THR A 161 -0.86 7.54 -9.93
C THR A 161 -1.13 7.13 -11.38
N PRO A 162 -0.40 6.13 -11.94
CA PRO A 162 -0.73 5.54 -13.23
C PRO A 162 -2.13 4.92 -13.21
N ARG A 163 -3.01 5.31 -14.10
CA ARG A 163 -4.37 4.76 -14.18
C ARG A 163 -4.36 3.24 -14.40
N ARG A 164 -3.45 2.74 -15.24
CA ARG A 164 -3.33 1.32 -15.53
C ARG A 164 -2.96 0.49 -14.32
N SER A 165 -2.27 1.06 -13.34
CA SER A 165 -1.98 0.35 -12.08
C SER A 165 -3.25 -0.03 -11.30
N HIS A 166 -4.38 0.65 -11.55
CA HIS A 166 -5.67 0.35 -10.93
C HIS A 166 -6.56 -0.57 -11.80
N THR A 167 -6.39 -0.55 -13.12
CA THR A 167 -7.28 -1.24 -14.07
C THR A 167 -6.69 -2.52 -14.67
N ASP A 168 -5.36 -2.65 -14.69
CA ASP A 168 -4.73 -3.87 -15.19
C ASP A 168 -5.00 -5.02 -14.19
N LYS A 169 -5.34 -6.18 -14.75
CA LYS A 169 -5.63 -7.37 -13.96
C LYS A 169 -4.35 -8.03 -13.49
N VAL A 170 -4.34 -8.47 -12.22
CA VAL A 170 -3.19 -9.17 -11.65
C VAL A 170 -3.26 -10.66 -11.96
N SER A 171 -2.09 -11.30 -12.07
CA SER A 171 -1.97 -12.77 -12.14
C SER A 171 -1.31 -13.27 -10.86
N LEU A 172 -2.04 -14.09 -10.10
CA LEU A 172 -1.66 -14.58 -8.78
C LEU A 172 -1.82 -16.12 -8.68
N PRO A 173 -1.22 -16.90 -9.60
CA PRO A 173 -1.47 -18.33 -9.72
C PRO A 173 -1.04 -19.13 -8.49
N THR A 174 -0.07 -18.63 -7.71
CA THR A 174 0.49 -19.37 -6.56
C THR A 174 0.36 -18.63 -5.23
N PHE A 175 0.01 -17.35 -5.20
CA PHE A 175 -0.01 -16.52 -3.98
C PHE A 175 -0.81 -17.16 -2.83
N PHE A 176 -2.00 -17.67 -3.11
CA PHE A 176 -2.89 -18.22 -2.07
C PHE A 176 -2.46 -19.59 -1.56
N SER A 177 -1.65 -20.34 -2.32
CA SER A 177 -1.10 -21.63 -1.91
C SER A 177 0.21 -21.52 -1.13
N ARG A 178 0.87 -20.35 -1.15
CA ARG A 178 2.14 -20.12 -0.49
C ARG A 178 2.01 -20.00 1.02
N GLN A 179 2.91 -20.66 1.74
CA GLN A 179 2.94 -20.69 3.20
C GLN A 179 3.74 -19.52 3.82
N ILE A 180 3.90 -18.41 3.11
CA ILE A 180 4.54 -17.21 3.67
C ILE A 180 3.64 -16.64 4.75
N PRO A 181 4.15 -16.38 5.97
CA PRO A 181 3.38 -15.78 7.05
C PRO A 181 2.80 -14.42 6.63
N LYS A 182 1.55 -14.16 7.00
CA LYS A 182 0.81 -12.95 6.60
C LYS A 182 0.28 -12.22 7.82
N SER A 183 0.26 -10.90 7.76
CA SER A 183 -0.39 -10.04 8.73
C SER A 183 -1.26 -9.01 8.01
N TYR A 184 -2.35 -8.62 8.65
CA TYR A 184 -3.16 -7.48 8.23
C TYR A 184 -3.15 -6.44 9.33
N LEU A 185 -2.63 -5.25 9.04
CA LEU A 185 -2.67 -4.09 9.91
C LEU A 185 -3.85 -3.21 9.51
N ASN A 186 -4.81 -3.06 10.43
CA ASN A 186 -6.04 -2.34 10.18
C ASN A 186 -6.11 -1.06 11.03
N CYS A 187 -6.19 0.09 10.37
CA CYS A 187 -6.56 1.36 11.00
C CYS A 187 -8.08 1.41 11.15
N THR A 188 -8.56 1.52 12.38
CA THR A 188 -9.99 1.32 12.70
C THR A 188 -10.88 2.50 12.32
N GLU A 189 -10.29 3.65 12.03
CA GLU A 189 -11.00 4.89 11.65
C GLU A 189 -10.87 5.19 10.15
N ASP A 190 -10.30 4.24 9.39
CA ASP A 190 -10.13 4.37 7.95
C ASP A 190 -11.46 4.21 7.22
N ILE A 191 -11.87 5.28 6.57
CA ILE A 191 -13.09 5.36 5.74
C ILE A 191 -12.81 5.60 4.26
N ALA A 192 -11.55 5.43 3.82
CA ALA A 192 -11.19 5.54 2.39
C ALA A 192 -11.96 4.57 1.51
N LEU A 193 -12.33 3.41 2.07
CA LEU A 193 -13.43 2.58 1.56
C LEU A 193 -14.60 2.64 2.56
N PRO A 194 -15.85 2.64 2.09
CA PRO A 194 -17.00 2.61 2.99
C PRO A 194 -16.89 1.45 3.97
N PRO A 195 -17.06 1.68 5.28
CA PRO A 195 -16.93 0.63 6.27
C PRO A 195 -17.99 -0.46 6.09
N GLY A 196 -17.65 -1.68 6.53
CA GLY A 196 -18.58 -2.82 6.47
C GLY A 196 -18.11 -3.96 5.57
N PRO A 197 -18.89 -5.05 5.51
CA PRO A 197 -18.48 -6.30 4.86
C PRO A 197 -18.42 -6.21 3.34
N GLU A 198 -19.12 -5.27 2.74
CA GLU A 198 -19.22 -5.15 1.29
C GLU A 198 -17.99 -4.46 0.68
N TRP A 199 -17.49 -3.36 1.31
CA TRP A 199 -16.42 -2.55 0.74
C TRP A 199 -15.23 -2.32 1.68
N GLY A 200 -15.39 -2.46 2.98
CA GLY A 200 -14.38 -2.12 3.98
C GLY A 200 -13.09 -2.94 3.89
N TRP A 201 -12.08 -2.48 4.61
CA TRP A 201 -10.77 -3.13 4.67
C TRP A 201 -10.82 -4.44 5.45
N HIS A 202 -11.09 -4.39 6.74
CA HIS A 202 -11.26 -5.55 7.60
C HIS A 202 -12.74 -5.70 7.99
N PRO A 203 -13.33 -6.92 7.90
CA PRO A 203 -12.71 -8.21 7.58
C PRO A 203 -12.64 -8.57 6.09
N ARG A 204 -13.20 -7.76 5.17
CA ARG A 204 -13.36 -8.13 3.76
C ARG A 204 -12.03 -8.47 3.06
N MET A 205 -11.04 -7.57 3.12
CA MET A 205 -9.74 -7.80 2.47
C MET A 205 -8.90 -8.81 3.25
N SER A 206 -8.86 -8.67 4.57
CA SER A 206 -8.03 -9.54 5.41
C SER A 206 -8.44 -11.01 5.37
N SER A 207 -9.73 -11.33 5.27
CA SER A 207 -10.20 -12.71 5.22
C SER A 207 -9.71 -13.48 3.99
N ARG A 208 -9.35 -12.78 2.90
CA ARG A 208 -8.79 -13.40 1.69
C ARG A 208 -7.37 -13.96 1.90
N LEU A 209 -6.68 -13.55 2.95
CA LEU A 209 -5.30 -14.00 3.24
C LEU A 209 -5.22 -15.43 3.79
N GLY A 210 -6.34 -16.06 4.14
CA GLY A 210 -6.36 -17.34 4.83
C GLY A 210 -5.93 -17.19 6.28
N LEU A 211 -4.88 -17.91 6.70
CA LEU A 211 -4.30 -17.72 8.03
C LEU A 211 -3.44 -16.45 8.06
N TYR A 212 -3.80 -15.52 8.92
CA TYR A 212 -3.07 -14.24 9.10
C TYR A 212 -3.13 -13.76 10.54
N ARG A 213 -2.18 -12.89 10.91
CA ARG A 213 -2.22 -12.12 12.16
C ARG A 213 -2.97 -10.81 11.91
N LEU A 214 -3.97 -10.52 12.74
CA LEU A 214 -4.60 -9.20 12.78
C LEU A 214 -3.87 -8.30 13.78
N VAL A 215 -3.46 -7.12 13.34
CA VAL A 215 -2.99 -6.01 14.18
C VAL A 215 -3.90 -4.83 13.93
N GLN A 216 -4.30 -4.12 14.99
CA GLN A 216 -5.18 -2.97 14.87
C GLN A 216 -4.57 -1.73 15.52
N MET A 217 -4.91 -0.57 14.99
CA MET A 217 -4.56 0.74 15.54
C MET A 217 -5.64 1.77 15.21
N PRO A 218 -5.79 2.85 16.00
CA PRO A 218 -6.61 3.99 15.62
C PRO A 218 -5.95 4.75 14.45
N GLY A 219 -6.73 5.58 13.77
CA GLY A 219 -6.28 6.48 12.73
C GLY A 219 -6.94 6.22 11.37
N SER A 220 -6.80 7.20 10.49
CA SER A 220 -7.33 7.19 9.13
C SER A 220 -6.48 6.35 8.17
N HIS A 221 -6.83 6.42 6.87
CA HIS A 221 -6.05 5.75 5.80
C HIS A 221 -4.62 6.28 5.72
N GLU A 222 -4.43 7.57 6.00
CA GLU A 222 -3.16 8.28 5.89
C GLU A 222 -2.49 8.51 7.26
N VAL A 223 -2.64 7.56 8.18
CA VAL A 223 -2.00 7.63 9.50
C VAL A 223 -0.47 7.76 9.43
N ILE A 224 0.11 7.49 8.28
CA ILE A 224 1.52 7.73 7.98
C ILE A 224 1.94 9.20 8.19
N PHE A 225 1.01 10.14 8.03
CA PHE A 225 1.23 11.58 8.25
C PHE A 225 0.78 12.03 9.64
N THR A 226 -0.24 11.40 10.22
CA THR A 226 -0.85 11.83 11.48
C THR A 226 -0.21 11.17 12.70
N ASN A 227 0.21 9.91 12.57
CA ASN A 227 0.90 9.19 13.65
C ASN A 227 1.93 8.16 13.14
N PRO A 228 3.00 8.60 12.46
CA PRO A 228 4.01 7.70 11.87
C PRO A 228 4.75 6.86 12.92
N GLN A 229 4.86 7.34 14.16
CA GLN A 229 5.54 6.62 15.24
C GLN A 229 4.74 5.39 15.66
N LEU A 230 3.45 5.54 15.92
CA LEU A 230 2.58 4.41 16.25
C LEU A 230 2.49 3.44 15.07
N LEU A 231 2.40 3.94 13.84
CA LEU A 231 2.42 3.10 12.65
C LEU A 231 3.69 2.24 12.58
N ALA A 232 4.87 2.83 12.80
CA ALA A 232 6.12 2.09 12.81
C ALA A 232 6.14 0.99 13.90
N ASP A 233 5.71 1.32 15.12
CA ASP A 233 5.64 0.36 16.21
C ASP A 233 4.65 -0.79 15.89
N LYS A 234 3.52 -0.50 15.23
CA LYS A 234 2.55 -1.49 14.78
C LYS A 234 3.03 -2.32 13.58
N LEU A 235 3.84 -1.76 12.70
CA LEU A 235 4.52 -2.52 11.64
C LEU A 235 5.51 -3.52 12.22
N VAL A 236 6.23 -3.17 13.29
CA VAL A 236 7.09 -4.13 14.01
C VAL A 236 6.26 -5.24 14.64
N GLU A 237 5.12 -4.90 15.29
CA GLU A 237 4.20 -5.90 15.85
C GLU A 237 3.66 -6.85 14.76
N ALA A 238 3.28 -6.31 13.61
CA ALA A 238 2.78 -7.09 12.48
C ALA A 238 3.88 -7.92 11.81
N GLY A 239 5.12 -7.42 11.78
CA GLY A 239 6.27 -8.02 11.10
C GLY A 239 6.99 -9.14 11.88
N ARG A 240 6.77 -9.22 13.20
CA ARG A 240 7.41 -10.24 14.05
C ARG A 240 6.88 -11.66 13.78
N ASP A 241 7.63 -12.65 14.19
CA ASP A 241 7.26 -14.08 14.15
C ASP A 241 6.12 -14.41 15.11
#